data_9a3e38e67b6700dcbbda83e834662551
#
_entry.id   9a3e38e67b6700dcbbda83e834662551
#
_cell.length_a   1.000
_cell.length_b   1.000
_cell.length_c   1.000
_cell.angle_alpha   90.00
_cell.angle_beta   90.00
_cell.angle_gamma   90.00
#
_symmetry.space_group_name_H-M   'P 1'
#
loop_
_entity.id
_entity.type
_entity.pdbx_description
1 polymer ?
#
loop_
_entity_poly.entity_id
_entity_poly.type
_entity_poly.pdbx_seq_one_letter_code
_entity_poly.pdbx_strand_id
1 'polypeptide(L)'
;MARNIDVAFKFGCGRYIQQENAIENNLYNELKNLGTKVLFVVGSNGYKVAMDKIKKAIDNTDIRYEVRMFSSVPCFENAEEIAKQVTENDFEIVCSIGGGVIGDIVKLVAEITGTSIIHIPTSSATCVAATPLSITYDKDTRAFKGGYICKREADAVIVDTAIMINQPERLFWAGIVDSKAKEIEIQHYFMGGKSVPMGLEMALL
;
A
#
# COMPACT_ATOMS: atom_id res chain seq x y z
N MET A 1 -26.21 -17.83 -16.27
CA MET A 1 -26.64 -16.44 -16.47
C MET A 1 -25.40 -15.62 -16.74
N ALA A 2 -25.23 -15.07 -17.94
CA ALA A 2 -24.15 -14.14 -18.23
C ALA A 2 -24.37 -12.89 -17.39
N ARG A 3 -23.39 -12.52 -16.53
CA ARG A 3 -23.41 -11.24 -15.84
C ARG A 3 -23.07 -10.18 -16.87
N ASN A 4 -24.01 -9.27 -17.15
CA ASN A 4 -23.69 -8.02 -17.84
C ASN A 4 -22.78 -7.22 -16.91
N ILE A 5 -21.49 -7.16 -17.21
CA ILE A 5 -20.54 -6.33 -16.51
C ILE A 5 -20.41 -5.04 -17.32
N ASP A 6 -21.32 -4.11 -17.06
CA ASP A 6 -21.32 -2.77 -17.70
C ASP A 6 -20.33 -1.79 -16.99
N VAL A 7 -19.35 -2.30 -16.25
CA VAL A 7 -18.41 -1.48 -15.50
C VAL A 7 -16.99 -1.79 -15.96
N ALA A 8 -16.25 -0.74 -16.32
CA ALA A 8 -14.83 -0.87 -16.57
C ALA A 8 -14.08 -1.04 -15.22
N PHE A 9 -13.34 -2.13 -15.08
CA PHE A 9 -12.51 -2.39 -13.92
C PHE A 9 -11.05 -2.12 -14.26
N LYS A 10 -10.33 -1.46 -13.34
CA LYS A 10 -8.86 -1.42 -13.34
C LYS A 10 -8.38 -2.34 -12.23
N PHE A 11 -7.64 -3.37 -12.59
CA PHE A 11 -7.03 -4.30 -11.64
C PHE A 11 -5.53 -4.06 -11.57
N GLY A 12 -5.01 -4.15 -10.34
CA GLY A 12 -3.60 -3.98 -10.07
C GLY A 12 -3.17 -2.52 -10.00
N CYS A 13 -2.01 -2.28 -9.42
CA CYS A 13 -1.42 -0.96 -9.36
C CYS A 13 -1.12 -0.42 -10.77
N GLY A 14 -1.03 0.90 -10.88
CA GLY A 14 -0.71 1.56 -12.15
C GLY A 14 0.64 1.12 -12.72
N ARG A 15 1.67 1.08 -11.86
CA ARG A 15 3.00 0.58 -12.18
C ARG A 15 3.55 -0.27 -11.03
N TYR A 16 4.18 -1.39 -11.38
CA TYR A 16 4.89 -2.25 -10.43
C TYR A 16 6.36 -2.34 -10.82
N ILE A 17 7.24 -1.89 -9.94
CA ILE A 17 8.68 -1.85 -10.14
C ILE A 17 9.34 -2.70 -9.07
N GLN A 18 10.06 -3.73 -9.48
CA GLN A 18 10.81 -4.60 -8.57
C GLN A 18 12.23 -4.79 -9.11
N GLN A 19 13.18 -4.20 -8.42
CA GLN A 19 14.59 -4.33 -8.75
C GLN A 19 15.47 -3.94 -7.56
N GLU A 20 16.74 -4.23 -7.63
CA GLU A 20 17.73 -3.75 -6.68
C GLU A 20 17.87 -2.22 -6.83
N ASN A 21 17.91 -1.52 -5.69
CA ASN A 21 17.96 -0.06 -5.61
C ASN A 21 16.80 0.63 -6.38
N ALA A 22 15.61 0.00 -6.35
CA ALA A 22 14.43 0.51 -7.04
C ALA A 22 14.07 1.94 -6.61
N ILE A 23 14.27 2.27 -5.33
CA ILE A 23 13.99 3.61 -4.79
C ILE A 23 14.89 4.64 -5.47
N GLU A 24 16.22 4.45 -5.41
CA GLU A 24 17.16 5.41 -5.97
C GLU A 24 16.99 5.58 -7.49
N ASN A 25 16.64 4.50 -8.18
CA ASN A 25 16.57 4.49 -9.65
C ASN A 25 15.24 5.01 -10.22
N ASN A 26 14.14 4.93 -9.45
CA ASN A 26 12.82 5.17 -10.04
C ASN A 26 11.95 6.17 -9.27
N LEU A 27 12.17 6.38 -7.96
CA LEU A 27 11.25 7.15 -7.12
C LEU A 27 11.01 8.56 -7.67
N TYR A 28 12.06 9.27 -8.09
CA TYR A 28 11.93 10.61 -8.66
C TYR A 28 10.98 10.64 -9.85
N ASN A 29 11.16 9.73 -10.79
CA ASN A 29 10.34 9.69 -12.00
C ASN A 29 8.87 9.34 -11.70
N GLU A 30 8.64 8.40 -10.78
CA GLU A 30 7.27 8.02 -10.38
C GLU A 30 6.57 9.18 -9.65
N LEU A 31 7.28 9.89 -8.76
CA LEU A 31 6.73 11.09 -8.12
C LEU A 31 6.42 12.16 -9.15
N LYS A 32 7.38 12.47 -10.03
CA LYS A 32 7.25 13.53 -11.04
C LYS A 32 6.07 13.32 -11.99
N ASN A 33 5.73 12.09 -12.28
CA ASN A 33 4.57 11.75 -13.11
C ASN A 33 3.21 12.02 -12.41
N LEU A 34 3.20 12.10 -11.09
CA LEU A 34 2.00 12.24 -10.27
C LEU A 34 1.87 13.60 -9.60
N GLY A 35 2.99 14.31 -9.38
CA GLY A 35 3.05 15.60 -8.73
C GLY A 35 4.45 15.92 -8.21
N THR A 36 4.54 16.99 -7.44
CA THR A 36 5.81 17.49 -6.87
C THR A 36 5.77 17.66 -5.36
N LYS A 37 4.58 17.52 -4.74
CA LYS A 37 4.40 17.62 -3.29
C LYS A 37 3.95 16.27 -2.71
N VAL A 38 4.76 15.64 -1.89
CA VAL A 38 4.51 14.32 -1.34
C VAL A 38 4.56 14.28 0.19
N LEU A 39 3.58 13.59 0.80
CA LEU A 39 3.63 13.22 2.20
C LEU A 39 4.05 11.75 2.31
N PHE A 40 5.22 11.51 2.88
CA PHE A 40 5.66 10.16 3.25
C PHE A 40 5.08 9.78 4.61
N VAL A 41 4.24 8.75 4.65
CA VAL A 41 3.75 8.14 5.89
C VAL A 41 4.61 6.91 6.18
N VAL A 42 5.29 6.89 7.31
CA VAL A 42 6.41 5.99 7.54
C VAL A 42 6.29 5.25 8.87
N GLY A 43 6.48 3.95 8.84
CA GLY A 43 6.70 3.14 10.05
C GLY A 43 8.15 3.26 10.55
N SER A 44 8.38 3.03 11.83
CA SER A 44 9.73 3.17 12.44
C SER A 44 10.80 2.33 11.74
N ASN A 45 10.50 1.09 11.36
CA ASN A 45 11.43 0.24 10.61
C ASN A 45 11.58 0.71 9.16
N GLY A 46 10.49 1.11 8.51
CA GLY A 46 10.53 1.67 7.16
C GLY A 46 11.45 2.90 7.09
N TYR A 47 11.34 3.78 8.08
CA TYR A 47 12.23 4.95 8.20
C TYR A 47 13.71 4.55 8.19
N LYS A 48 14.08 3.59 9.03
CA LYS A 48 15.48 3.15 9.18
C LYS A 48 16.07 2.55 7.91
N VAL A 49 15.27 1.84 7.13
CA VAL A 49 15.79 1.07 5.98
C VAL A 49 15.66 1.79 4.65
N ALA A 50 14.75 2.77 4.53
CA ALA A 50 14.44 3.38 3.24
C ALA A 50 14.75 4.89 3.15
N MET A 51 14.75 5.65 4.27
CA MET A 51 14.84 7.12 4.17
C MET A 51 16.12 7.62 3.56
N ASP A 52 17.27 7.00 3.81
CA ASP A 52 18.54 7.44 3.20
C ASP A 52 18.53 7.23 1.67
N LYS A 53 17.90 6.15 1.18
CA LYS A 53 17.70 5.89 -0.24
C LYS A 53 16.76 6.92 -0.87
N ILE A 54 15.67 7.25 -0.16
CA ILE A 54 14.70 8.26 -0.61
C ILE A 54 15.38 9.64 -0.71
N LYS A 55 16.11 10.07 0.31
CA LYS A 55 16.87 11.32 0.27
C LYS A 55 17.83 11.38 -0.90
N LYS A 56 18.61 10.32 -1.13
CA LYS A 56 19.51 10.24 -2.31
C LYS A 56 18.77 10.41 -3.62
N ALA A 57 17.53 9.88 -3.72
CA ALA A 57 16.72 9.96 -4.93
C ALA A 57 16.16 11.36 -5.19
N ILE A 58 15.83 12.16 -4.14
CA ILE A 58 15.00 13.36 -4.31
C ILE A 58 15.52 14.66 -3.66
N ASP A 59 16.50 14.62 -2.74
CA ASP A 59 16.92 15.85 -2.00
C ASP A 59 17.46 16.99 -2.88
N ASN A 60 17.98 16.69 -4.06
CA ASN A 60 18.48 17.70 -5.00
C ASN A 60 17.56 17.88 -6.22
N THR A 61 16.28 17.65 -6.04
CA THR A 61 15.27 17.75 -7.09
C THR A 61 14.22 18.82 -6.77
N ASP A 62 13.22 18.96 -7.63
CA ASP A 62 12.07 19.84 -7.41
C ASP A 62 10.94 19.20 -6.56
N ILE A 63 11.13 17.99 -6.07
CA ILE A 63 10.19 17.32 -5.18
C ILE A 63 10.25 17.96 -3.77
N ARG A 64 9.08 18.39 -3.29
CA ARG A 64 8.90 18.86 -1.91
C ARG A 64 8.22 17.78 -1.11
N TYR A 65 8.76 17.46 0.07
CA TYR A 65 8.19 16.40 0.87
C TYR A 65 8.17 16.70 2.36
N GLU A 66 7.24 16.08 3.05
CA GLU A 66 7.25 15.93 4.50
C GLU A 66 7.22 14.46 4.88
N VAL A 67 7.67 14.17 6.10
CA VAL A 67 7.67 12.82 6.66
C VAL A 67 6.80 12.79 7.90
N ARG A 68 5.78 11.94 7.90
CA ARG A 68 4.91 11.67 9.05
C ARG A 68 5.15 10.27 9.56
N MET A 69 5.67 10.17 10.78
CA MET A 69 5.77 8.88 11.47
C MET A 69 4.40 8.39 11.87
N PHE A 70 4.11 7.09 11.64
CA PHE A 70 2.87 6.46 12.02
C PHE A 70 3.12 5.19 12.82
N SER A 71 2.51 5.09 14.01
CA SER A 71 2.68 3.97 14.95
C SER A 71 1.36 3.46 15.55
N SER A 72 0.23 3.91 15.01
CA SER A 72 -1.10 3.50 15.45
C SER A 72 -1.68 2.41 14.54
N VAL A 73 -2.99 2.19 14.59
CA VAL A 73 -3.72 1.23 13.75
C VAL A 73 -4.39 1.93 12.57
N PRO A 74 -4.56 1.26 11.42
CA PRO A 74 -5.35 1.79 10.32
C PRO A 74 -6.83 1.86 10.75
N CYS A 75 -7.35 3.08 10.77
CA CYS A 75 -8.77 3.40 10.99
C CYS A 75 -9.09 4.73 10.33
N PHE A 76 -10.37 5.02 10.12
CA PHE A 76 -10.78 6.26 9.47
C PHE A 76 -10.43 7.49 10.32
N GLU A 77 -10.54 7.40 11.64
CA GLU A 77 -10.22 8.50 12.54
C GLU A 77 -8.74 8.92 12.43
N ASN A 78 -7.82 7.96 12.36
CA ASN A 78 -6.40 8.24 12.14
C ASN A 78 -6.13 8.72 10.70
N ALA A 79 -6.87 8.19 9.72
CA ALA A 79 -6.74 8.62 8.33
C ALA A 79 -7.22 10.08 8.14
N GLU A 80 -8.30 10.49 8.80
CA GLU A 80 -8.80 11.87 8.79
C GLU A 80 -7.79 12.87 9.37
N GLU A 81 -7.07 12.48 10.43
CA GLU A 81 -6.01 13.32 10.99
C GLU A 81 -4.85 13.54 9.99
N ILE A 82 -4.49 12.51 9.22
CA ILE A 82 -3.46 12.63 8.18
C ILE A 82 -4.02 13.39 6.98
N ALA A 83 -5.28 13.15 6.61
CA ALA A 83 -5.94 13.80 5.49
C ALA A 83 -6.04 15.33 5.68
N LYS A 84 -6.22 15.81 6.92
CA LYS A 84 -6.13 17.24 7.23
C LYS A 84 -4.77 17.81 6.86
N GLN A 85 -3.67 17.17 7.28
CA GLN A 85 -2.31 17.59 6.92
C GLN A 85 -2.12 17.59 5.40
N VAL A 86 -2.64 16.58 4.70
CA VAL A 86 -2.57 16.49 3.23
C VAL A 86 -3.24 17.70 2.59
N THR A 87 -4.46 18.02 3.03
CA THR A 87 -5.26 19.11 2.46
C THR A 87 -4.70 20.50 2.81
N GLU A 88 -4.29 20.70 4.07
CA GLU A 88 -3.77 21.99 4.53
C GLU A 88 -2.43 22.38 3.88
N ASN A 89 -1.65 21.40 3.44
CA ASN A 89 -0.35 21.62 2.80
C ASN A 89 -0.36 21.33 1.30
N ASP A 90 -1.52 21.10 0.69
CA ASP A 90 -1.68 20.82 -0.74
C ASP A 90 -0.78 19.66 -1.23
N PHE A 91 -0.66 18.57 -0.48
CA PHE A 91 0.04 17.39 -0.95
C PHE A 91 -0.74 16.70 -2.08
N GLU A 92 -0.04 16.40 -3.16
CA GLU A 92 -0.60 15.75 -4.36
C GLU A 92 -0.51 14.22 -4.27
N ILE A 93 0.47 13.73 -3.49
CA ILE A 93 0.81 12.33 -3.36
C ILE A 93 0.92 11.97 -1.88
N VAL A 94 0.36 10.82 -1.50
CA VAL A 94 0.67 10.16 -0.23
C VAL A 94 1.46 8.89 -0.54
N CYS A 95 2.61 8.75 0.11
CA CYS A 95 3.50 7.62 -0.10
C CYS A 95 3.69 6.81 1.18
N SER A 96 3.41 5.51 1.14
CA SER A 96 3.66 4.63 2.28
C SER A 96 5.08 4.07 2.24
N ILE A 97 5.75 4.06 3.40
CA ILE A 97 7.06 3.41 3.58
C ILE A 97 6.96 2.47 4.78
N GLY A 98 6.77 1.18 4.53
CA GLY A 98 6.60 0.21 5.60
C GLY A 98 5.92 -1.07 5.19
N GLY A 99 5.42 -1.80 6.19
CA GLY A 99 4.62 -3.01 6.01
C GLY A 99 3.12 -2.70 5.88
N GLY A 100 2.29 -3.73 6.09
CA GLY A 100 0.84 -3.70 5.87
C GLY A 100 0.12 -2.53 6.55
N VAL A 101 0.39 -2.28 7.83
CA VAL A 101 -0.24 -1.18 8.60
C VAL A 101 -0.05 0.18 7.92
N ILE A 102 1.14 0.44 7.38
CA ILE A 102 1.44 1.72 6.73
C ILE A 102 0.78 1.79 5.33
N GLY A 103 0.76 0.68 4.61
CA GLY A 103 0.04 0.60 3.35
C GLY A 103 -1.47 0.82 3.54
N ASP A 104 -2.05 0.19 4.56
CA ASP A 104 -3.48 0.31 4.84
C ASP A 104 -3.89 1.74 5.22
N ILE A 105 -3.17 2.40 6.14
CA ILE A 105 -3.52 3.77 6.52
C ILE A 105 -3.40 4.75 5.34
N VAL A 106 -2.38 4.60 4.49
CA VAL A 106 -2.19 5.46 3.30
C VAL A 106 -3.33 5.30 2.29
N LYS A 107 -3.82 4.08 2.08
CA LYS A 107 -5.00 3.84 1.24
C LYS A 107 -6.24 4.58 1.76
N LEU A 108 -6.49 4.53 3.08
CA LEU A 108 -7.62 5.27 3.68
C LEU A 108 -7.45 6.79 3.56
N VAL A 109 -6.22 7.31 3.73
CA VAL A 109 -5.94 8.74 3.52
C VAL A 109 -6.25 9.15 2.09
N ALA A 110 -5.79 8.39 1.12
CA ALA A 110 -6.03 8.68 -0.29
C ALA A 110 -7.51 8.52 -0.68
N GLU A 111 -8.24 7.59 -0.05
CA GLU A 111 -9.70 7.46 -0.22
C GLU A 111 -10.44 8.73 0.22
N ILE A 112 -9.97 9.39 1.30
CA ILE A 112 -10.55 10.64 1.81
C ILE A 112 -10.14 11.84 0.95
N THR A 113 -8.87 11.94 0.57
CA THR A 113 -8.31 13.14 -0.07
C THR A 113 -8.34 13.12 -1.59
N GLY A 114 -8.44 11.94 -2.20
CA GLY A 114 -8.32 11.77 -3.65
C GLY A 114 -6.90 11.86 -4.20
N THR A 115 -5.88 11.98 -3.34
CA THR A 115 -4.47 12.08 -3.74
C THR A 115 -3.95 10.80 -4.40
N SER A 116 -2.87 10.92 -5.16
CA SER A 116 -2.16 9.77 -5.73
C SER A 116 -1.47 8.94 -4.65
N ILE A 117 -1.29 7.63 -4.90
CA ILE A 117 -0.71 6.68 -3.96
C ILE A 117 0.55 6.06 -4.56
N ILE A 118 1.66 6.12 -3.80
CA ILE A 118 2.83 5.27 -4.04
C ILE A 118 3.05 4.39 -2.83
N HIS A 119 3.28 3.09 -3.05
CA HIS A 119 3.69 2.18 -1.99
C HIS A 119 5.16 1.79 -2.14
N ILE A 120 5.92 1.93 -1.04
CA ILE A 120 7.30 1.43 -0.90
C ILE A 120 7.26 0.39 0.24
N PRO A 121 6.91 -0.87 -0.08
CA PRO A 121 6.87 -1.92 0.93
C PRO A 121 8.28 -2.25 1.42
N THR A 122 8.42 -2.49 2.72
CA THR A 122 9.68 -2.89 3.37
C THR A 122 9.66 -4.32 3.89
N SER A 123 8.59 -5.05 3.61
CA SER A 123 8.47 -6.48 3.87
C SER A 123 7.49 -7.12 2.89
N SER A 124 7.69 -8.40 2.63
CA SER A 124 6.84 -9.24 1.78
C SER A 124 5.76 -10.01 2.56
N ALA A 125 5.50 -9.62 3.81
CA ALA A 125 4.60 -10.37 4.70
C ALA A 125 3.12 -10.37 4.25
N THR A 126 2.71 -9.41 3.43
CA THR A 126 1.32 -9.24 2.98
C THR A 126 1.27 -8.68 1.56
N CYS A 127 0.16 -8.85 0.87
CA CYS A 127 -0.12 -8.28 -0.45
C CYS A 127 -0.65 -6.83 -0.42
N VAL A 128 -0.64 -6.16 0.73
CA VAL A 128 -1.25 -4.84 0.95
C VAL A 128 -0.88 -3.80 -0.10
N ALA A 129 0.39 -3.76 -0.52
CA ALA A 129 0.86 -2.76 -1.49
C ALA A 129 0.25 -2.93 -2.90
N ALA A 130 -0.25 -4.12 -3.23
CA ALA A 130 -0.75 -4.47 -4.56
C ALA A 130 -2.26 -4.76 -4.58
N THR A 131 -2.99 -4.37 -3.54
CA THR A 131 -4.44 -4.59 -3.45
C THR A 131 -5.18 -3.34 -3.00
N PRO A 132 -6.43 -3.11 -3.43
CA PRO A 132 -7.25 -2.00 -2.95
C PRO A 132 -7.83 -2.24 -1.54
N LEU A 133 -7.65 -3.44 -0.97
CA LEU A 133 -8.15 -3.78 0.35
C LEU A 133 -7.30 -3.12 1.45
N SER A 134 -7.94 -2.41 2.36
CA SER A 134 -7.37 -1.90 3.60
C SER A 134 -7.99 -2.61 4.80
N ILE A 135 -7.18 -3.15 5.69
CA ILE A 135 -7.65 -3.72 6.94
C ILE A 135 -7.81 -2.62 7.97
N THR A 136 -8.99 -2.57 8.60
CA THR A 136 -9.32 -1.54 9.57
C THR A 136 -9.50 -2.10 10.96
N TYR A 137 -9.13 -1.29 11.95
CA TYR A 137 -9.17 -1.62 13.36
C TYR A 137 -9.91 -0.54 14.16
N ASP A 138 -10.36 -0.90 15.33
CA ASP A 138 -10.86 0.06 16.30
C ASP A 138 -9.69 0.88 16.86
N LYS A 139 -9.84 2.20 16.91
CA LYS A 139 -8.77 3.13 17.35
C LYS A 139 -8.30 2.87 18.77
N ASP A 140 -9.25 2.61 19.67
CA ASP A 140 -9.00 2.54 21.11
C ASP A 140 -8.65 1.11 21.56
N THR A 141 -9.46 0.14 21.15
CA THR A 141 -9.29 -1.27 21.54
C THR A 141 -8.30 -2.03 20.67
N ARG A 142 -7.97 -1.49 19.49
CA ARG A 142 -7.15 -2.13 18.44
C ARG A 142 -7.74 -3.44 17.92
N ALA A 143 -9.02 -3.68 18.19
CA ALA A 143 -9.72 -4.86 17.68
C ALA A 143 -9.94 -4.76 16.17
N PHE A 144 -9.86 -5.89 15.48
CA PHE A 144 -10.17 -5.98 14.06
C PHE A 144 -11.62 -5.56 13.80
N LYS A 145 -11.84 -4.61 12.90
CA LYS A 145 -13.16 -4.13 12.46
C LYS A 145 -13.62 -4.73 11.12
N GLY A 146 -12.70 -4.98 10.23
CA GLY A 146 -13.03 -5.51 8.90
C GLY A 146 -12.09 -5.04 7.80
N GLY A 147 -12.41 -5.45 6.57
CA GLY A 147 -11.76 -4.97 5.37
C GLY A 147 -12.58 -3.87 4.70
N TYR A 148 -11.91 -2.82 4.27
CA TYR A 148 -12.47 -1.75 3.45
C TYR A 148 -11.86 -1.81 2.05
N ILE A 149 -12.70 -1.90 1.02
CA ILE A 149 -12.24 -1.90 -0.38
C ILE A 149 -12.24 -0.45 -0.87
N CYS A 150 -11.05 0.08 -1.08
CA CYS A 150 -10.86 1.42 -1.64
C CYS A 150 -11.26 1.44 -3.12
N LYS A 151 -11.69 2.61 -3.60
CA LYS A 151 -12.17 2.79 -4.98
C LYS A 151 -11.08 2.59 -6.03
N ARG A 152 -9.81 2.71 -5.62
CA ARG A 152 -8.67 2.56 -6.52
C ARG A 152 -7.48 1.92 -5.82
N GLU A 153 -6.61 1.33 -6.60
CA GLU A 153 -5.32 0.81 -6.18
C GLU A 153 -4.23 1.89 -6.28
N ALA A 154 -3.02 1.55 -5.83
CA ALA A 154 -1.88 2.45 -5.91
C ALA A 154 -1.53 2.81 -7.37
N ASP A 155 -1.10 4.06 -7.58
CA ASP A 155 -0.60 4.51 -8.87
C ASP A 155 0.77 3.88 -9.17
N ALA A 156 1.61 3.68 -8.14
CA ALA A 156 2.85 2.93 -8.26
C ALA A 156 3.18 2.11 -7.01
N VAL A 157 3.84 0.98 -7.22
CA VAL A 157 4.46 0.15 -6.17
C VAL A 157 5.94 0.01 -6.50
N ILE A 158 6.82 0.42 -5.57
CA ILE A 158 8.27 0.36 -5.74
C ILE A 158 8.86 -0.62 -4.73
N VAL A 159 9.21 -1.80 -5.20
CA VAL A 159 9.80 -2.88 -4.40
C VAL A 159 11.32 -2.84 -4.58
N ASP A 160 12.02 -2.35 -3.56
CA ASP A 160 13.49 -2.37 -3.52
C ASP A 160 13.98 -3.71 -2.95
N THR A 161 14.52 -4.56 -3.80
CA THR A 161 14.95 -5.90 -3.39
C THR A 161 16.14 -5.88 -2.44
N ALA A 162 16.96 -4.80 -2.43
CA ALA A 162 18.01 -4.62 -1.44
C ALA A 162 17.44 -4.39 -0.02
N ILE A 163 16.22 -3.85 0.11
CA ILE A 163 15.52 -3.77 1.40
C ILE A 163 14.88 -5.12 1.73
N MET A 164 14.22 -5.75 0.76
CA MET A 164 13.49 -7.01 0.97
C MET A 164 14.38 -8.15 1.46
N ILE A 165 15.61 -8.27 0.94
CA ILE A 165 16.53 -9.33 1.34
C ILE A 165 16.95 -9.22 2.82
N ASN A 166 16.87 -8.02 3.39
CA ASN A 166 17.25 -7.75 4.78
C ASN A 166 16.03 -7.72 5.74
N GLN A 167 14.85 -8.09 5.28
CA GLN A 167 13.67 -8.18 6.15
C GLN A 167 13.84 -9.31 7.17
N PRO A 168 13.19 -9.22 8.35
CA PRO A 168 13.15 -10.34 9.28
C PRO A 168 12.59 -11.61 8.63
N GLU A 169 13.29 -12.74 8.78
CA GLU A 169 12.93 -14.02 8.15
C GLU A 169 11.47 -14.42 8.41
N ARG A 170 10.97 -14.18 9.63
CA ARG A 170 9.57 -14.45 9.98
C ARG A 170 8.56 -13.73 9.07
N LEU A 171 8.89 -12.53 8.54
CA LEU A 171 8.02 -11.77 7.66
C LEU A 171 8.05 -12.34 6.23
N PHE A 172 9.19 -12.86 5.80
CA PHE A 172 9.30 -13.58 4.54
C PHE A 172 8.44 -14.86 4.56
N TRP A 173 8.56 -15.67 5.61
CA TRP A 173 7.73 -16.87 5.78
C TRP A 173 6.23 -16.53 5.92
N ALA A 174 5.90 -15.45 6.60
CA ALA A 174 4.52 -14.98 6.70
C ALA A 174 3.92 -14.71 5.31
N GLY A 175 4.66 -14.07 4.40
CA GLY A 175 4.19 -13.83 3.03
C GLY A 175 3.98 -15.11 2.22
N ILE A 176 4.87 -16.10 2.37
CA ILE A 176 4.70 -17.41 1.73
C ILE A 176 3.43 -18.10 2.24
N VAL A 177 3.21 -18.09 3.56
CA VAL A 177 2.03 -18.71 4.17
C VAL A 177 0.75 -17.95 3.78
N ASP A 178 0.78 -16.62 3.77
CA ASP A 178 -0.36 -15.79 3.33
C ASP A 178 -0.76 -16.11 1.88
N SER A 179 0.23 -16.25 0.99
CA SER A 179 -0.01 -16.63 -0.41
C SER A 179 -0.62 -18.04 -0.53
N LYS A 180 -0.13 -18.99 0.28
CA LYS A 180 -0.66 -20.36 0.29
C LYS A 180 -2.07 -20.45 0.90
N ALA A 181 -2.37 -19.63 1.90
CA ALA A 181 -3.69 -19.58 2.51
C ALA A 181 -4.79 -19.19 1.50
N LYS A 182 -4.46 -18.36 0.49
CA LYS A 182 -5.42 -17.98 -0.55
C LYS A 182 -5.96 -19.17 -1.33
N GLU A 183 -5.12 -20.15 -1.63
CA GLU A 183 -5.56 -21.39 -2.28
C GLU A 183 -6.64 -22.12 -1.46
N ILE A 184 -6.43 -22.25 -0.15
CA ILE A 184 -7.37 -22.90 0.76
C ILE A 184 -8.65 -22.08 0.91
N GLU A 185 -8.55 -20.78 1.07
CA GLU A 185 -9.69 -19.85 1.18
C GLU A 185 -10.59 -19.96 -0.06
N ILE A 186 -9.99 -19.98 -1.26
CA ILE A 186 -10.73 -20.09 -2.52
C ILE A 186 -11.44 -21.45 -2.63
N GLN A 187 -10.77 -22.55 -2.29
CA GLN A 187 -11.37 -23.88 -2.28
C GLN A 187 -12.59 -23.94 -1.32
N HIS A 188 -12.48 -23.32 -0.15
CA HIS A 188 -13.59 -23.24 0.80
C HIS A 188 -14.80 -22.48 0.25
N TYR A 189 -14.58 -21.39 -0.50
CA TYR A 189 -15.67 -20.67 -1.15
C TYR A 189 -16.38 -21.53 -2.20
N PHE A 190 -15.64 -22.26 -3.03
CA PHE A 190 -16.21 -23.17 -4.03
C PHE A 190 -16.99 -24.32 -3.40
N MET A 191 -16.45 -24.97 -2.37
CA MET A 191 -17.12 -26.08 -1.67
C MET A 191 -18.37 -25.63 -0.92
N GLY A 192 -18.42 -24.38 -0.44
CA GLY A 192 -19.57 -23.80 0.23
C GLY A 192 -20.69 -23.33 -0.72
N GLY A 193 -20.56 -23.52 -2.02
CA GLY A 193 -21.54 -23.06 -3.04
C GLY A 193 -21.70 -21.55 -3.12
N LYS A 194 -20.78 -20.79 -2.54
CA LYS A 194 -20.77 -19.32 -2.59
C LYS A 194 -20.01 -18.84 -3.83
N SER A 195 -20.50 -17.78 -4.45
CA SER A 195 -19.76 -17.13 -5.52
C SER A 195 -18.47 -16.53 -4.93
N VAL A 196 -17.33 -16.92 -5.50
CA VAL A 196 -16.03 -16.33 -5.14
C VAL A 196 -16.03 -14.85 -5.52
N PRO A 197 -15.65 -13.94 -4.62
CA PRO A 197 -15.46 -12.55 -5.01
C PRO A 197 -14.46 -12.45 -6.16
N MET A 198 -14.76 -11.62 -7.16
CA MET A 198 -13.97 -11.52 -8.41
C MET A 198 -12.46 -11.31 -8.17
N GLY A 199 -12.07 -10.60 -7.12
CA GLY A 199 -10.66 -10.43 -6.76
C GLY A 199 -9.96 -11.72 -6.31
N LEU A 200 -10.70 -12.70 -5.79
CA LEU A 200 -10.19 -14.02 -5.44
C LEU A 200 -10.10 -14.95 -6.65
N GLU A 201 -11.04 -14.85 -7.61
CA GLU A 201 -10.96 -15.58 -8.88
C GLU A 201 -9.69 -15.21 -9.66
N MET A 202 -9.31 -13.93 -9.65
CA MET A 202 -8.09 -13.46 -10.33
C MET A 202 -6.79 -13.91 -9.64
N ALA A 203 -6.81 -14.23 -8.36
CA ALA A 203 -5.64 -14.74 -7.66
C ALA A 203 -5.31 -16.22 -8.02
N LEU A 204 -6.18 -16.89 -8.80
CA LEU A 204 -5.98 -18.25 -9.30
C LEU A 204 -5.38 -18.30 -10.72
N LEU A 205 -5.33 -17.17 -11.41
CA LEU A 205 -4.73 -17.03 -12.74
C LEU A 205 -3.27 -16.63 -12.64
#